data_5462604ce09fee419f90b781d1447fd9
#
_entry.id   5462604ce09fee419f90b781d1447fd9
#
_cell.length_a   1.000
_cell.length_b   1.000
_cell.length_c   1.000
_cell.angle_alpha   90.00
_cell.angle_beta   90.00
_cell.angle_gamma   90.00
#
_symmetry.space_group_name_H-M   'P 1'
#
loop_
_entity.id
_entity.type
_entity.pdbx_description
1 polymer ?
#
loop_
_entity_poly.entity_id
_entity_poly.type
_entity_poly.pdbx_seq_one_letter_code
_entity_poly.pdbx_strand_id
1 'polypeptide(L)'
;MNFFNFRCIHCRGNLHIAKNGLCSRCQKQIKSFPYCGHCGAELQYYAQHCGNCLKQEPSWDKIVIIGHYIEPLSVLIHRFKFQNQFWIDRTLARLLYLAVRDAKRTHQLKLPEAIIPVPLYHFRQWRRGYNQA
;
A
#
# COMPACT_ATOMS: atom_id res chain seq x y z
N MET A 1 30.23 11.64 -4.48
CA MET A 1 30.11 10.74 -5.67
C MET A 1 29.37 9.49 -5.25
N ASN A 2 28.09 9.28 -5.72
CA ASN A 2 27.37 8.05 -5.41
C ASN A 2 27.84 6.96 -6.39
N PHE A 3 28.67 6.06 -5.93
CA PHE A 3 29.18 4.92 -6.72
C PHE A 3 28.09 3.91 -7.11
N PHE A 4 26.94 3.94 -6.47
CA PHE A 4 25.79 3.09 -6.77
C PHE A 4 24.65 3.95 -7.33
N ASN A 5 24.42 3.86 -8.62
CA ASN A 5 23.40 4.62 -9.34
C ASN A 5 22.01 4.00 -9.11
N PHE A 6 21.48 4.13 -7.88
CA PHE A 6 20.14 3.66 -7.55
C PHE A 6 19.10 4.47 -8.28
N ARG A 7 18.21 3.78 -8.99
CA ARG A 7 17.14 4.40 -9.79
C ARG A 7 15.77 4.14 -9.21
N CYS A 8 14.90 5.14 -9.34
CA CYS A 8 13.50 5.02 -8.98
C CYS A 8 12.83 3.87 -9.76
N ILE A 9 12.14 2.99 -9.06
CA ILE A 9 11.47 1.82 -9.66
C ILE A 9 10.40 2.26 -10.67
N HIS A 10 9.76 3.43 -10.45
CA HIS A 10 8.74 3.95 -11.35
C HIS A 10 9.33 4.75 -12.52
N CYS A 11 9.94 5.91 -12.25
CA CYS A 11 10.35 6.87 -13.29
C CYS A 11 11.81 6.72 -13.75
N ARG A 12 12.58 5.78 -13.18
CA ARG A 12 14.01 5.56 -13.47
C ARG A 12 14.94 6.74 -13.11
N GLY A 13 14.42 7.82 -12.54
CA GLY A 13 15.22 8.94 -12.04
C GLY A 13 16.11 8.54 -10.87
N ASN A 14 17.12 9.36 -10.57
CA ASN A 14 18.07 9.09 -9.50
C ASN A 14 17.39 9.04 -8.12
N LEU A 15 17.83 8.11 -7.28
CA LEU A 15 17.44 8.01 -5.88
C LEU A 15 18.52 8.59 -4.98
N HIS A 16 18.13 9.47 -4.06
CA HIS A 16 19.03 9.94 -3.00
C HIS A 16 19.14 8.91 -1.87
N ILE A 17 18.10 8.12 -1.64
CA ILE A 17 18.04 7.07 -0.62
C ILE A 17 17.60 5.77 -1.28
N ALA A 18 18.54 4.84 -1.46
CA ALA A 18 18.32 3.54 -2.11
C ALA A 18 17.17 2.72 -1.49
N LYS A 19 17.07 2.73 -0.15
CA LYS A 19 16.07 1.96 0.59
C LYS A 19 14.61 2.34 0.30
N ASN A 20 14.36 3.51 -0.31
CA ASN A 20 13.01 3.98 -0.56
C ASN A 20 12.36 3.37 -1.80
N GLY A 21 13.15 2.93 -2.77
CA GLY A 21 12.66 2.39 -4.05
C GLY A 21 11.99 3.43 -4.96
N LEU A 22 11.39 4.48 -4.41
CA LEU A 22 10.77 5.60 -5.11
C LEU A 22 11.50 6.90 -4.83
N CYS A 23 11.65 7.75 -5.84
CA CYS A 23 12.09 9.13 -5.65
C CYS A 23 10.98 9.96 -4.97
N SER A 24 11.37 11.10 -4.38
CA SER A 24 10.43 11.98 -3.67
C SER A 24 9.28 12.46 -4.56
N ARG A 25 9.52 12.69 -5.84
CA ARG A 25 8.49 13.07 -6.82
C ARG A 25 7.42 11.97 -6.97
N CYS A 26 7.84 10.73 -7.25
CA CYS A 26 6.91 9.60 -7.41
C CYS A 26 6.21 9.25 -6.09
N GLN A 27 6.89 9.37 -4.96
CA GLN A 27 6.27 9.14 -3.66
C GLN A 27 5.19 10.18 -3.35
N LYS A 28 5.40 11.46 -3.69
CA LYS A 28 4.40 12.53 -3.53
C LYS A 28 3.18 12.36 -4.43
N GLN A 29 3.28 11.63 -5.54
CA GLN A 29 2.14 11.32 -6.42
C GLN A 29 1.21 10.27 -5.82
N ILE A 30 1.69 9.45 -4.89
CA ILE A 30 0.84 8.52 -4.12
C ILE A 30 0.18 9.33 -3.01
N LYS A 31 -0.96 9.95 -3.33
CA LYS A 31 -1.72 10.76 -2.38
C LYS A 31 -2.65 9.89 -1.55
N SER A 32 -2.60 10.04 -0.24
CA SER A 32 -3.67 9.59 0.64
C SER A 32 -4.88 10.52 0.48
N PHE A 33 -6.05 10.01 0.77
CA PHE A 33 -7.31 10.75 0.78
C PHE A 33 -8.07 10.44 2.08
N PRO A 34 -8.97 11.32 2.54
CA PRO A 34 -9.82 11.02 3.68
C PRO A 34 -10.77 9.86 3.35
N TYR A 35 -10.87 8.90 4.25
CA TYR A 35 -11.72 7.72 4.08
C TYR A 35 -12.34 7.27 5.40
N CYS A 36 -13.37 6.44 5.29
CA CYS A 36 -13.98 5.78 6.44
C CYS A 36 -13.04 4.68 6.96
N GLY A 37 -12.64 4.76 8.21
CA GLY A 37 -11.73 3.78 8.82
C GLY A 37 -12.27 2.36 8.89
N HIS A 38 -13.59 2.18 8.76
CA HIS A 38 -14.26 0.89 8.81
C HIS A 38 -14.39 0.26 7.41
N CYS A 39 -15.00 0.93 6.43
CA CYS A 39 -15.27 0.34 5.10
C CYS A 39 -14.35 0.84 3.98
N GLY A 40 -13.55 1.90 4.20
CA GLY A 40 -12.65 2.45 3.20
C GLY A 40 -13.30 3.39 2.17
N ALA A 41 -14.59 3.70 2.29
CA ALA A 41 -15.26 4.64 1.39
C ALA A 41 -14.60 6.03 1.48
N GLU A 42 -14.35 6.65 0.33
CA GLU A 42 -13.81 8.01 0.26
C GLU A 42 -14.78 9.02 0.88
N LEU A 43 -14.24 9.94 1.65
CA LEU A 43 -14.98 10.96 2.39
C LEU A 43 -14.32 12.33 2.20
N GLN A 44 -15.00 13.41 2.59
CA GLN A 44 -14.41 14.75 2.63
C GLN A 44 -13.45 14.92 3.83
N TYR A 45 -13.65 14.16 4.89
CA TYR A 45 -12.82 14.14 6.10
C TYR A 45 -12.71 12.73 6.66
N TYR A 46 -11.67 12.47 7.43
CA TYR A 46 -11.50 11.17 8.08
C TYR A 46 -12.58 10.91 9.12
N ALA A 47 -13.21 9.74 9.06
CA ALA A 47 -14.21 9.30 10.03
C ALA A 47 -13.99 7.83 10.40
N GLN A 48 -14.39 7.46 11.61
CA GLN A 48 -14.37 6.06 12.05
C GLN A 48 -15.41 5.23 11.28
N HIS A 49 -16.62 5.76 11.12
CA HIS A 49 -17.75 5.14 10.43
C HIS A 49 -18.41 6.17 9.52
N CYS A 50 -18.81 5.77 8.34
CA CYS A 50 -19.63 6.58 7.43
C CYS A 50 -21.11 6.18 7.55
N GLY A 51 -22.00 6.96 6.93
CA GLY A 51 -23.44 6.68 6.97
C GLY A 51 -23.83 5.30 6.42
N ASN A 52 -23.07 4.75 5.48
CA ASN A 52 -23.31 3.38 4.98
C ASN A 52 -22.94 2.32 6.02
N CYS A 53 -21.84 2.50 6.76
CA CYS A 53 -21.47 1.59 7.84
C CYS A 53 -22.48 1.57 8.99
N LEU A 54 -23.17 2.68 9.23
CA LEU A 54 -24.23 2.74 10.24
C LEU A 54 -25.49 1.95 9.82
N LYS A 55 -25.70 1.74 8.51
CA LYS A 55 -26.82 0.96 7.98
C LYS A 55 -26.46 -0.53 7.81
N GLN A 56 -25.25 -0.80 7.35
CA GLN A 56 -24.76 -2.14 7.09
C GLN A 56 -23.29 -2.23 7.48
N GLU A 57 -23.01 -2.89 8.58
CA GLU A 57 -21.70 -3.01 9.15
C GLU A 57 -20.89 -4.09 8.41
N PRO A 58 -19.64 -3.80 7.94
CA PRO A 58 -18.74 -4.80 7.41
C PRO A 58 -18.33 -5.82 8.48
N SER A 59 -17.91 -7.03 8.04
CA SER A 59 -17.46 -8.10 8.95
C SER A 59 -16.07 -7.89 9.55
N TRP A 60 -15.39 -6.81 9.21
CA TRP A 60 -14.05 -6.47 9.73
C TRP A 60 -14.10 -5.14 10.47
N ASP A 61 -13.17 -4.95 11.41
CA ASP A 61 -13.17 -3.77 12.27
C ASP A 61 -12.62 -2.52 11.58
N LYS A 62 -11.52 -2.65 10.85
CA LYS A 62 -10.83 -1.51 10.23
C LYS A 62 -10.13 -1.88 8.93
N ILE A 63 -10.00 -0.90 8.05
CA ILE A 63 -9.23 -0.99 6.81
C ILE A 63 -8.15 0.09 6.76
N VAL A 64 -7.02 -0.22 6.16
CA VAL A 64 -5.94 0.73 5.89
C VAL A 64 -5.75 0.85 4.39
N ILE A 65 -5.72 2.07 3.89
CA ILE A 65 -5.59 2.38 2.47
C ILE A 65 -4.32 3.19 2.24
N ILE A 66 -3.49 2.76 1.28
CA ILE A 66 -2.26 3.48 0.89
C ILE A 66 -2.61 4.76 0.11
N GLY A 67 -3.56 4.68 -0.81
CA GLY A 67 -3.97 5.76 -1.68
C GLY A 67 -4.82 5.25 -2.84
N HIS A 68 -5.15 6.14 -3.77
CA HIS A 68 -5.89 5.77 -4.99
C HIS A 68 -5.10 4.76 -5.84
N TYR A 69 -5.83 3.82 -6.47
CA TYR A 69 -5.25 2.85 -7.41
C TYR A 69 -4.99 3.49 -8.78
N ILE A 70 -4.18 4.53 -8.78
CA ILE A 70 -3.72 5.24 -9.98
C ILE A 70 -2.19 5.22 -10.03
N GLU A 71 -1.59 5.68 -11.12
CA GLU A 71 -0.15 5.81 -11.27
C GLU A 71 0.44 6.77 -10.22
N PRO A 72 1.57 6.41 -9.57
CA PRO A 72 2.46 5.26 -9.82
C PRO A 72 2.08 3.97 -9.08
N LEU A 73 1.15 3.98 -8.12
CA LEU A 73 0.80 2.83 -7.28
C LEU A 73 0.26 1.65 -8.10
N SER A 74 -0.64 1.90 -9.05
CA SER A 74 -1.22 0.87 -9.92
C SER A 74 -0.15 0.16 -10.76
N VAL A 75 0.82 0.90 -11.29
CA VAL A 75 1.94 0.36 -12.07
C VAL A 75 2.84 -0.53 -11.20
N LEU A 76 3.15 -0.11 -9.98
CA LEU A 76 3.96 -0.90 -9.05
C LEU A 76 3.27 -2.22 -8.70
N ILE A 77 1.98 -2.16 -8.37
CA ILE A 77 1.19 -3.36 -8.03
C ILE A 77 1.07 -4.28 -9.24
N HIS A 78 0.85 -3.74 -10.45
CA HIS A 78 0.78 -4.53 -11.67
C HIS A 78 2.10 -5.27 -11.96
N ARG A 79 3.24 -4.57 -11.89
CA ARG A 79 4.56 -5.16 -12.09
C ARG A 79 4.85 -6.24 -11.05
N PHE A 80 4.51 -5.99 -9.80
CA PHE A 80 4.66 -6.94 -8.71
C PHE A 80 3.79 -8.19 -8.91
N LYS A 81 2.53 -8.04 -9.33
CA LYS A 81 1.59 -9.17 -9.50
C LYS A 81 1.80 -9.97 -10.77
N PHE A 82 2.21 -9.33 -11.88
CA PHE A 82 2.13 -9.92 -13.21
C PHE A 82 3.45 -9.95 -13.99
N GLN A 83 4.48 -9.22 -13.55
CA GLN A 83 5.76 -9.14 -14.24
C GLN A 83 6.92 -9.74 -13.43
N ASN A 84 6.64 -10.52 -12.41
CA ASN A 84 7.63 -11.18 -11.54
C ASN A 84 8.68 -10.25 -10.93
N GLN A 85 8.34 -8.95 -10.75
CA GLN A 85 9.25 -7.98 -10.15
C GLN A 85 9.12 -8.01 -8.62
N PHE A 86 9.54 -9.12 -8.00
CA PHE A 86 9.39 -9.36 -6.56
C PHE A 86 10.14 -8.33 -5.69
N TRP A 87 11.23 -7.73 -6.17
CA TRP A 87 11.98 -6.71 -5.43
C TRP A 87 11.19 -5.42 -5.13
N ILE A 88 9.98 -5.25 -5.72
CA ILE A 88 9.05 -4.15 -5.42
C ILE A 88 8.39 -4.36 -4.05
N ASP A 89 8.43 -5.56 -3.48
CA ASP A 89 7.86 -5.94 -2.18
C ASP A 89 8.24 -4.97 -1.07
N ARG A 90 9.54 -4.64 -0.95
CA ARG A 90 10.06 -3.71 0.07
C ARG A 90 9.46 -2.31 -0.06
N THR A 91 9.28 -1.85 -1.29
CA THR A 91 8.68 -0.53 -1.55
C THR A 91 7.20 -0.52 -1.19
N LEU A 92 6.46 -1.56 -1.57
CA LEU A 92 5.04 -1.71 -1.23
C LEU A 92 4.85 -1.90 0.27
N ALA A 93 5.66 -2.74 0.92
CA ALA A 93 5.63 -2.93 2.37
C ALA A 93 5.89 -1.62 3.12
N ARG A 94 6.84 -0.81 2.66
CA ARG A 94 7.10 0.51 3.23
C ARG A 94 5.91 1.45 3.08
N LEU A 95 5.28 1.50 1.91
CA LEU A 95 4.09 2.32 1.67
C LEU A 95 2.95 1.88 2.60
N LEU A 96 2.73 0.57 2.73
CA LEU A 96 1.74 0.02 3.65
C LEU A 96 2.07 0.39 5.11
N TYR A 97 3.32 0.25 5.54
CA TYR A 97 3.74 0.65 6.88
C TYR A 97 3.45 2.13 7.17
N LEU A 98 3.72 3.02 6.21
CA LEU A 98 3.42 4.44 6.36
C LEU A 98 1.91 4.68 6.48
N ALA A 99 1.09 3.98 5.68
CA ALA A 99 -0.36 4.05 5.75
C ALA A 99 -0.90 3.54 7.10
N VAL A 100 -0.37 2.43 7.63
CA VAL A 100 -0.71 1.92 8.97
C VAL A 100 -0.36 2.94 10.05
N ARG A 101 0.82 3.56 9.97
CA ARG A 101 1.23 4.60 10.92
C ARG A 101 0.31 5.83 10.88
N ASP A 102 -0.15 6.21 9.69
CA ASP A 102 -1.10 7.31 9.55
C ASP A 102 -2.49 6.92 10.08
N ALA A 103 -2.96 5.69 9.82
CA ALA A 103 -4.22 5.17 10.35
C ALA A 103 -4.24 5.08 11.88
N LYS A 104 -3.10 4.87 12.55
CA LYS A 104 -3.01 5.00 14.02
C LYS A 104 -3.47 6.37 14.51
N ARG A 105 -3.14 7.42 13.78
CA ARG A 105 -3.49 8.81 14.16
C ARG A 105 -4.91 9.18 13.72
N THR A 106 -5.27 8.84 12.49
CA THR A 106 -6.54 9.28 11.86
C THR A 106 -7.72 8.40 12.25
N HIS A 107 -7.51 7.10 12.45
CA HIS A 107 -8.55 6.11 12.73
C HIS A 107 -8.39 5.40 14.06
N GLN A 108 -7.44 5.84 14.91
CA GLN A 108 -7.15 5.20 16.20
C GLN A 108 -6.91 3.68 16.05
N LEU A 109 -6.21 3.29 14.97
CA LEU A 109 -5.89 1.90 14.70
C LEU A 109 -4.99 1.35 15.82
N LYS A 110 -5.42 0.28 16.45
CA LYS A 110 -4.56 -0.53 17.33
C LYS A 110 -3.71 -1.44 16.45
N LEU A 111 -2.44 -1.59 16.78
CA LEU A 111 -1.58 -2.53 16.06
C LEU A 111 -2.05 -3.96 16.32
N PRO A 112 -2.14 -4.82 15.30
CA PRO A 112 -2.51 -6.21 15.47
C PRO A 112 -1.39 -6.99 16.16
N GLU A 113 -1.76 -8.06 16.88
CA GLU A 113 -0.81 -8.99 17.48
C GLU A 113 -0.18 -9.93 16.43
N ALA A 114 -0.90 -10.18 15.33
CA ALA A 114 -0.44 -11.02 14.25
C ALA A 114 -0.81 -10.44 12.88
N ILE A 115 0.01 -10.72 11.86
CA ILE A 115 -0.25 -10.41 10.47
C ILE A 115 -0.43 -11.73 9.73
N ILE A 116 -1.60 -11.93 9.13
CA ILE A 116 -1.92 -13.15 8.39
C ILE A 116 -2.06 -12.80 6.91
N PRO A 117 -1.13 -13.23 6.05
CA PRO A 117 -1.28 -13.00 4.61
C PRO A 117 -2.41 -13.84 4.04
N VAL A 118 -3.17 -13.28 3.09
CA VAL A 118 -4.17 -14.05 2.35
C VAL A 118 -3.46 -15.13 1.52
N PRO A 119 -3.79 -16.43 1.68
CA PRO A 119 -3.14 -17.48 0.94
C PRO A 119 -3.49 -17.41 -0.55
N LEU A 120 -2.51 -17.74 -1.39
CA LEU A 120 -2.75 -17.93 -2.80
C LEU A 120 -3.18 -19.37 -3.09
N TYR A 121 -4.05 -19.54 -4.09
CA TYR A 121 -4.35 -20.85 -4.65
C TYR A 121 -3.07 -21.50 -5.23
N HIS A 122 -2.85 -22.78 -4.97
CA HIS A 122 -1.61 -23.51 -5.28
C HIS A 122 -1.06 -23.28 -6.68
N PHE A 123 -1.89 -23.37 -7.73
CA PHE A 123 -1.44 -23.11 -9.12
C PHE A 123 -0.96 -21.68 -9.35
N ARG A 124 -1.57 -20.69 -8.68
CA ARG A 124 -1.11 -19.30 -8.79
C ARG A 124 0.22 -19.11 -8.08
N GLN A 125 0.39 -19.74 -6.92
CA GLN A 125 1.64 -19.69 -6.17
C GLN A 125 2.77 -20.36 -6.96
N TRP A 126 2.50 -21.53 -7.53
CA TRP A 126 3.47 -22.26 -8.38
C TRP A 126 3.87 -21.46 -9.62
N ARG A 127 2.89 -20.83 -10.31
CA ARG A 127 3.13 -20.01 -11.51
C ARG A 127 3.87 -18.71 -11.20
N ARG A 128 3.68 -18.12 -10.02
CA ARG A 128 4.25 -16.81 -9.62
C ARG A 128 5.53 -16.95 -8.81
N GLY A 129 5.76 -18.09 -8.19
CA GLY A 129 6.91 -18.36 -7.34
C GLY A 129 6.85 -17.73 -5.95
N TYR A 130 5.87 -16.84 -5.66
CA TYR A 130 5.74 -16.16 -4.37
C TYR A 130 4.29 -15.70 -4.10
N ASN A 131 3.96 -15.51 -2.83
CA ASN A 131 2.72 -14.89 -2.40
C ASN A 131 2.90 -13.36 -2.34
N GLN A 132 2.00 -12.60 -2.96
CA GLN A 132 2.03 -11.14 -2.97
C GLN A 132 1.33 -10.50 -1.76
N ALA A 133 0.64 -11.25 -0.92
CA ALA A 133 -0.02 -10.75 0.28
C ALA A 133 0.93 -10.66 1.48
#